data_540bb6101c246b570b0a9b5146beead6
#
_entry.id   540bb6101c246b570b0a9b5146beead6
#
_cell.length_a   1.000
_cell.length_b   1.000
_cell.length_c   1.000
_cell.angle_alpha   90.00
_cell.angle_beta   90.00
_cell.angle_gamma   90.00
#
_symmetry.space_group_name_H-M   'P 1'
#
loop_
_entity.id
_entity.type
_entity.pdbx_description
1 polymer ?
#
loop_
_entity_poly.entity_id
_entity_poly.type
_entity_poly.pdbx_seq_one_letter_code
_entity_poly.pdbx_strand_id
1 'polypeptide(L)'
;FILAAELMSGGSLTEVLLRFAGQFVGHKRGGLGYTNVVSLTFFSGISGSALADAAGPGAMLIRMMDKAGYDRAYAAALTASTAIVGPIIPPSIIMIIYALQDEKVSVGQLFVAGIVPGILVAVAMCVVNFRVSRQRNYKGDGELPSTRDILITTWKALPAILLPVVILGGMRAGWFTPTEASVVAVFYALVCGKFVYRTLAWNALPDILARSALLSASVLII
;
A
#
# COMPACT_ATOMS: atom_id res chain seq x y z
N PHE A 1 -11.44 -8.54 -1.27
CA PHE A 1 -10.24 -7.70 -1.09
C PHE A 1 -9.94 -6.84 -2.33
N ILE A 2 -9.99 -7.37 -3.56
CA ILE A 2 -9.77 -6.58 -4.79
C ILE A 2 -10.69 -5.35 -4.83
N LEU A 3 -11.98 -5.53 -4.57
CA LEU A 3 -12.93 -4.42 -4.52
C LEU A 3 -12.59 -3.41 -3.41
N ALA A 4 -12.17 -3.87 -2.23
CA ALA A 4 -11.76 -2.97 -1.14
C ALA A 4 -10.54 -2.13 -1.55
N ALA A 5 -9.56 -2.74 -2.20
CA ALA A 5 -8.38 -2.05 -2.73
C ALA A 5 -8.75 -1.01 -3.80
N GLU A 6 -9.63 -1.36 -4.75
CA GLU A 6 -10.10 -0.42 -5.79
C GLU A 6 -10.87 0.78 -5.19
N LEU A 7 -11.71 0.53 -4.18
CA LEU A 7 -12.43 1.59 -3.46
C LEU A 7 -11.49 2.54 -2.72
N MET A 8 -10.37 2.02 -2.19
CA MET A 8 -9.38 2.80 -1.46
C MET A 8 -8.30 3.41 -2.35
N SER A 9 -8.12 2.93 -3.57
CA SER A 9 -7.13 3.45 -4.52
C SER A 9 -7.43 4.87 -5.05
N GLY A 10 -8.51 5.50 -4.59
CA GLY A 10 -8.86 6.87 -4.94
C GLY A 10 -7.74 7.87 -4.55
N GLY A 11 -7.45 8.83 -5.44
CA GLY A 11 -6.28 9.71 -5.41
C GLY A 11 -5.94 10.38 -4.08
N SER A 12 -6.91 10.71 -3.21
CA SER A 12 -6.61 11.38 -1.94
C SER A 12 -6.07 10.45 -0.87
N LEU A 13 -6.43 9.17 -0.87
CA LEU A 13 -5.84 8.20 0.06
C LEU A 13 -4.35 8.03 -0.25
N THR A 14 -4.02 7.92 -1.55
CA THR A 14 -2.64 7.88 -2.02
C THR A 14 -1.87 9.09 -1.50
N GLU A 15 -2.40 10.30 -1.69
CA GLU A 15 -1.75 11.52 -1.20
C GLU A 15 -1.58 11.55 0.32
N VAL A 16 -2.57 11.10 1.08
CA VAL A 16 -2.51 11.05 2.55
C VAL A 16 -1.40 10.12 3.03
N LEU A 17 -1.30 8.91 2.46
CA LEU A 17 -0.25 7.95 2.82
C LEU A 17 1.14 8.40 2.35
N LEU A 18 1.24 9.04 1.18
CA LEU A 18 2.50 9.62 0.70
C LEU A 18 2.98 10.76 1.63
N ARG A 19 2.08 11.66 2.02
CA ARG A 19 2.39 12.74 2.98
C ARG A 19 2.79 12.18 4.34
N PHE A 20 2.05 11.18 4.82
CA PHE A 20 2.36 10.50 6.07
C PHE A 20 3.77 9.90 6.05
N ALA A 21 4.09 9.08 5.05
CA ALA A 21 5.41 8.48 4.92
C ALA A 21 6.51 9.55 4.74
N GLY A 22 6.25 10.56 3.91
CA GLY A 22 7.19 11.66 3.64
C GLY A 22 7.60 12.43 4.88
N GLN A 23 6.69 12.63 5.84
CA GLN A 23 7.01 13.32 7.08
C GLN A 23 8.05 12.61 7.94
N PHE A 24 8.06 11.27 7.94
CA PHE A 24 9.02 10.53 8.76
C PHE A 24 10.38 10.39 8.10
N VAL A 25 10.42 10.35 6.77
CA VAL A 25 11.64 10.00 6.03
C VAL A 25 12.06 11.01 4.97
N GLY A 26 11.19 11.94 4.59
CA GLY A 26 11.41 12.90 3.49
C GLY A 26 12.59 13.85 3.72
N HIS A 27 12.82 14.26 4.97
CA HIS A 27 13.92 15.13 5.35
C HIS A 27 15.32 14.50 5.19
N LYS A 28 15.39 13.17 5.11
CA LYS A 28 16.66 12.45 4.99
C LYS A 28 17.20 12.52 3.56
N ARG A 29 18.52 12.35 3.42
CA ARG A 29 19.15 12.20 2.10
C ARG A 29 18.52 11.00 1.36
N GLY A 30 18.01 11.23 0.15
CA GLY A 30 17.22 10.23 -0.56
C GLY A 30 15.77 10.10 -0.04
N GLY A 31 15.25 11.14 0.61
CA GLY A 31 13.96 11.16 1.30
C GLY A 31 12.79 10.66 0.46
N LEU A 32 12.68 11.09 -0.81
CA LEU A 32 11.62 10.60 -1.70
C LEU A 32 11.74 9.11 -2.03
N GLY A 33 12.95 8.58 -2.10
CA GLY A 33 13.14 7.13 -2.25
C GLY A 33 12.66 6.35 -1.02
N TYR A 34 12.92 6.84 0.19
CA TYR A 34 12.35 6.26 1.41
C TYR A 34 10.83 6.42 1.46
N THR A 35 10.31 7.58 1.08
CA THR A 35 8.86 7.82 0.98
C THR A 35 8.22 6.82 0.03
N ASN A 36 8.87 6.51 -1.10
CA ASN A 36 8.45 5.48 -2.05
C ASN A 36 8.32 4.12 -1.36
N VAL A 37 9.40 3.65 -0.72
CA VAL A 37 9.42 2.34 -0.07
C VAL A 37 8.38 2.26 1.05
N VAL A 38 8.34 3.23 1.94
CA VAL A 38 7.44 3.23 3.09
C VAL A 38 5.98 3.32 2.65
N SER A 39 5.67 4.22 1.71
CA SER A 39 4.29 4.37 1.21
C SER A 39 3.79 3.12 0.52
N LEU A 40 4.58 2.53 -0.39
CA LEU A 40 4.18 1.30 -1.07
C LEU A 40 4.05 0.12 -0.10
N THR A 41 4.87 0.07 0.94
CA THR A 41 4.71 -0.94 2.00
C THR A 41 3.38 -0.80 2.75
N PHE A 42 2.93 0.42 3.03
CA PHE A 42 1.59 0.65 3.58
C PHE A 42 0.48 0.31 2.59
N PHE A 43 0.65 0.70 1.31
CA PHE A 43 -0.31 0.36 0.25
C PHE A 43 -0.43 -1.15 0.06
N SER A 44 0.65 -1.88 0.17
CA SER A 44 0.67 -3.35 0.11
C SER A 44 -0.30 -3.99 1.10
N GLY A 45 -0.38 -3.44 2.31
CA GLY A 45 -1.35 -3.87 3.33
C GLY A 45 -2.82 -3.56 3.00
N ILE A 46 -3.09 -2.89 1.88
CA ILE A 46 -4.45 -2.54 1.43
C ILE A 46 -4.76 -3.21 0.10
N SER A 47 -3.85 -3.12 -0.88
CA SER A 47 -4.06 -3.56 -2.25
C SER A 47 -3.85 -5.07 -2.44
N GLY A 48 -2.85 -5.64 -1.76
CA GLY A 48 -2.42 -7.03 -1.92
C GLY A 48 -1.92 -7.37 -3.34
N SER A 49 -1.61 -6.35 -4.17
CA SER A 49 -1.28 -6.51 -5.59
C SER A 49 -0.11 -5.63 -6.01
N ALA A 50 0.99 -6.25 -6.46
CA ALA A 50 2.15 -5.54 -6.98
C ALA A 50 1.82 -4.66 -8.20
N LEU A 51 0.95 -5.12 -9.09
CA LEU A 51 0.56 -4.38 -10.29
C LEU A 51 -0.25 -3.13 -9.93
N ALA A 52 -1.20 -3.24 -9.00
CA ALA A 52 -1.99 -2.12 -8.53
C ALA A 52 -1.10 -1.07 -7.85
N ASP A 53 -0.16 -1.51 -7.02
CA ASP A 53 0.77 -0.62 -6.30
C ASP A 53 1.73 0.09 -7.25
N ALA A 54 2.25 -0.60 -8.26
CA ALA A 54 3.15 -0.02 -9.25
C ALA A 54 2.43 0.97 -10.18
N ALA A 55 1.23 0.62 -10.66
CA ALA A 55 0.48 1.43 -11.62
C ALA A 55 -0.24 2.63 -10.97
N GLY A 56 -0.75 2.49 -9.77
CA GLY A 56 -1.45 3.53 -9.02
C GLY A 56 -0.47 4.47 -8.30
N PRO A 57 -0.23 4.25 -7.00
CA PRO A 57 0.65 5.09 -6.18
C PRO A 57 2.09 5.13 -6.73
N GLY A 58 2.59 4.03 -7.27
CA GLY A 58 3.92 3.92 -7.84
C GLY A 58 4.16 4.88 -8.98
N ALA A 59 3.23 4.99 -9.93
CA ALA A 59 3.35 5.93 -11.04
C ALA A 59 3.39 7.40 -10.57
N MET A 60 2.69 7.74 -9.48
CA MET A 60 2.74 9.07 -8.88
C MET A 60 4.11 9.31 -8.24
N LEU A 61 4.62 8.35 -7.48
CA LEU A 61 5.93 8.41 -6.84
C LEU A 61 7.07 8.57 -7.86
N ILE A 62 7.04 7.82 -8.97
CA ILE A 62 8.02 7.96 -10.05
C ILE A 62 8.02 9.39 -10.58
N ARG A 63 6.84 9.98 -10.84
CA ARG A 63 6.75 11.37 -11.30
C ARG A 63 7.26 12.39 -10.27
N MET A 64 7.00 12.15 -8.98
CA MET A 64 7.51 13.01 -7.90
C MET A 64 9.04 12.93 -7.80
N MET A 65 9.61 11.73 -7.86
CA MET A 65 11.05 11.52 -7.84
C MET A 65 11.74 12.15 -9.06
N ASP A 66 11.18 11.97 -10.25
CA ASP A 66 11.69 12.56 -11.51
C ASP A 66 11.73 14.10 -11.41
N LYS A 67 10.64 14.74 -10.96
CA LYS A 67 10.59 16.19 -10.74
C LYS A 67 11.58 16.70 -9.68
N ALA A 68 11.95 15.85 -8.74
CA ALA A 68 12.94 16.17 -7.70
C ALA A 68 14.39 15.86 -8.13
N GLY A 69 14.61 15.52 -9.41
CA GLY A 69 15.93 15.30 -9.97
C GLY A 69 16.49 13.89 -9.75
N TYR A 70 15.66 12.93 -9.37
CA TYR A 70 16.07 11.54 -9.38
C TYR A 70 16.09 11.00 -10.82
N ASP A 71 17.02 10.11 -11.10
CA ASP A 71 17.03 9.35 -12.34
C ASP A 71 15.74 8.55 -12.49
N ARG A 72 15.06 8.73 -13.63
CA ARG A 72 13.74 8.12 -13.88
C ARG A 72 13.82 6.59 -13.93
N ALA A 73 14.89 6.03 -14.44
CA ALA A 73 15.09 4.58 -14.49
C ALA A 73 15.26 4.03 -13.07
N TYR A 74 16.03 4.74 -12.23
CA TYR A 74 16.16 4.38 -10.81
C TYR A 74 14.84 4.47 -10.07
N ALA A 75 14.08 5.57 -10.26
CA ALA A 75 12.77 5.74 -9.63
C ALA A 75 11.81 4.61 -10.03
N ALA A 76 11.77 4.25 -11.31
CA ALA A 76 10.95 3.15 -11.81
C ALA A 76 11.40 1.79 -11.25
N ALA A 77 12.70 1.52 -11.23
CA ALA A 77 13.25 0.28 -10.68
C ALA A 77 12.97 0.13 -9.18
N LEU A 78 13.18 1.20 -8.39
CA LEU A 78 12.88 1.19 -6.95
C LEU A 78 11.39 0.94 -6.71
N THR A 79 10.52 1.64 -7.43
CA THR A 79 9.07 1.49 -7.33
C THR A 79 8.61 0.07 -7.67
N ALA A 80 9.07 -0.48 -8.80
CA ALA A 80 8.71 -1.83 -9.24
C ALA A 80 9.20 -2.89 -8.24
N SER A 81 10.43 -2.76 -7.74
CA SER A 81 10.99 -3.68 -6.75
C SER A 81 10.27 -3.59 -5.40
N THR A 82 9.85 -2.39 -4.99
CA THR A 82 9.11 -2.22 -3.75
C THR A 82 7.66 -2.73 -3.88
N ALA A 83 7.02 -2.57 -5.03
CA ALA A 83 5.67 -3.05 -5.27
C ALA A 83 5.53 -4.58 -5.11
N ILE A 84 6.63 -5.33 -5.22
CA ILE A 84 6.65 -6.79 -4.94
C ILE A 84 6.25 -7.10 -3.50
N VAL A 85 6.35 -6.14 -2.59
CA VAL A 85 5.87 -6.28 -1.21
C VAL A 85 4.35 -6.51 -1.15
N GLY A 86 3.58 -6.01 -2.14
CA GLY A 86 2.12 -6.16 -2.21
C GLY A 86 1.61 -7.59 -2.07
N PRO A 87 2.08 -8.53 -2.87
CA PRO A 87 1.73 -9.94 -2.74
C PRO A 87 2.24 -10.63 -1.47
N ILE A 88 3.12 -10.00 -0.70
CA ILE A 88 3.77 -10.59 0.48
C ILE A 88 3.14 -10.09 1.77
N ILE A 89 2.87 -8.78 1.88
CA ILE A 89 2.23 -8.21 3.07
C ILE A 89 0.71 -8.41 2.99
N PRO A 90 0.08 -8.95 4.04
CA PRO A 90 -1.36 -9.17 4.02
C PRO A 90 -2.18 -7.86 4.11
N PRO A 91 -3.41 -7.86 3.53
CA PRO A 91 -4.05 -8.96 2.81
C PRO A 91 -3.48 -9.15 1.40
N SER A 92 -3.10 -10.38 1.05
CA SER A 92 -2.51 -10.72 -0.25
C SER A 92 -3.44 -11.61 -1.07
N ILE A 93 -3.71 -11.20 -2.30
CA ILE A 93 -4.56 -11.95 -3.25
C ILE A 93 -3.92 -13.31 -3.57
N ILE A 94 -2.61 -13.34 -3.81
CA ILE A 94 -1.88 -14.56 -4.17
C ILE A 94 -1.89 -15.56 -3.01
N MET A 95 -1.74 -15.10 -1.77
CA MET A 95 -1.80 -15.99 -0.60
C MET A 95 -3.20 -16.60 -0.42
N ILE A 96 -4.26 -15.86 -0.73
CA ILE A 96 -5.63 -16.37 -0.69
C ILE A 96 -5.79 -17.47 -1.75
N ILE A 97 -5.37 -17.21 -3.00
CA ILE A 97 -5.45 -18.21 -4.08
C ILE A 97 -4.67 -19.46 -3.72
N TYR A 98 -3.47 -19.31 -3.19
CA TYR A 98 -2.66 -20.46 -2.75
C TYR A 98 -3.37 -21.27 -1.66
N ALA A 99 -3.96 -20.63 -0.67
CA ALA A 99 -4.67 -21.32 0.39
C ALA A 99 -5.96 -22.02 -0.07
N LEU A 100 -6.57 -21.56 -1.18
CA LEU A 100 -7.74 -22.23 -1.77
C LEU A 100 -7.38 -23.53 -2.51
N GLN A 101 -6.10 -23.77 -2.83
CA GLN A 101 -5.64 -24.98 -3.50
C GLN A 101 -5.42 -26.15 -2.51
N ASP A 102 -5.24 -25.88 -1.22
CA ASP A 102 -5.03 -26.91 -0.20
C ASP A 102 -5.79 -26.56 1.07
N GLU A 103 -6.80 -27.37 1.40
CA GLU A 103 -7.67 -27.21 2.57
C GLU A 103 -6.90 -27.24 3.92
N LYS A 104 -5.67 -27.75 3.91
CA LYS A 104 -4.79 -27.78 5.11
C LYS A 104 -4.12 -26.44 5.38
N VAL A 105 -4.12 -25.53 4.42
CA VAL A 105 -3.44 -24.24 4.53
C VAL A 105 -4.39 -23.18 5.07
N SER A 106 -4.06 -22.62 6.22
CA SER A 106 -4.82 -21.51 6.80
C SER A 106 -4.40 -20.16 6.19
N VAL A 107 -5.35 -19.45 5.57
CA VAL A 107 -5.14 -18.07 5.07
C VAL A 107 -4.59 -17.15 6.16
N GLY A 108 -5.13 -17.24 7.38
CA GLY A 108 -4.70 -16.42 8.50
C GLY A 108 -3.24 -16.67 8.90
N GLN A 109 -2.79 -17.92 8.88
CA GLN A 109 -1.39 -18.28 9.15
C GLN A 109 -0.46 -17.80 8.04
N LEU A 110 -0.86 -17.93 6.76
CA LEU A 110 -0.11 -17.38 5.63
C LEU A 110 0.05 -15.87 5.74
N PHE A 111 -1.00 -15.18 6.09
CA PHE A 111 -0.97 -13.74 6.27
C PHE A 111 0.04 -13.33 7.36
N VAL A 112 0.00 -13.99 8.52
CA VAL A 112 0.98 -13.71 9.58
C VAL A 112 2.41 -14.03 9.14
N ALA A 113 2.61 -15.14 8.43
CA ALA A 113 3.91 -15.53 7.90
C ALA A 113 4.49 -14.53 6.88
N GLY A 114 3.64 -13.86 6.10
CA GLY A 114 4.05 -12.87 5.10
C GLY A 114 4.57 -11.56 5.67
N ILE A 115 4.23 -11.21 6.91
CA ILE A 115 4.61 -9.92 7.52
C ILE A 115 6.14 -9.78 7.60
N VAL A 116 6.81 -10.80 8.14
CA VAL A 116 8.27 -10.75 8.36
C VAL A 116 9.04 -10.66 7.04
N PRO A 117 8.81 -11.54 6.03
CA PRO A 117 9.45 -11.41 4.73
C PRO A 117 9.15 -10.07 4.05
N GLY A 118 7.92 -9.59 4.11
CA GLY A 118 7.54 -8.30 3.52
C GLY A 118 8.31 -7.12 4.13
N ILE A 119 8.44 -7.09 5.46
CA ILE A 119 9.25 -6.08 6.16
C ILE A 119 10.72 -6.21 5.78
N LEU A 120 11.26 -7.42 5.67
CA LEU A 120 12.66 -7.63 5.27
C LEU A 120 12.92 -7.09 3.86
N VAL A 121 12.01 -7.31 2.91
CA VAL A 121 12.12 -6.73 1.57
C VAL A 121 12.08 -5.20 1.63
N ALA A 122 11.15 -4.61 2.37
CA ALA A 122 11.06 -3.16 2.53
C ALA A 122 12.36 -2.56 3.13
N VAL A 123 12.91 -3.21 4.16
CA VAL A 123 14.20 -2.81 4.77
C VAL A 123 15.34 -2.94 3.76
N ALA A 124 15.40 -4.02 2.99
CA ALA A 124 16.40 -4.19 1.94
C ALA A 124 16.31 -3.07 0.89
N MET A 125 15.09 -2.69 0.46
CA MET A 125 14.89 -1.57 -0.46
C MET A 125 15.32 -0.23 0.16
N CYS A 126 15.09 -0.02 1.45
CA CYS A 126 15.62 1.16 2.16
C CYS A 126 17.16 1.19 2.17
N VAL A 127 17.82 0.05 2.34
CA VAL A 127 19.30 -0.06 2.28
C VAL A 127 19.82 0.23 0.87
N VAL A 128 19.15 -0.30 -0.15
CA VAL A 128 19.48 0.02 -1.56
C VAL A 128 19.33 1.51 -1.82
N ASN A 129 18.18 2.10 -1.42
CA ASN A 129 17.96 3.53 -1.56
C ASN A 129 19.03 4.36 -0.84
N PHE A 130 19.45 3.97 0.37
CA PHE A 130 20.50 4.64 1.11
C PHE A 130 21.81 4.68 0.32
N ARG A 131 22.26 3.54 -0.21
CA ARG A 131 23.50 3.43 -0.98
C ARG A 131 23.46 4.26 -2.25
N VAL A 132 22.39 4.11 -3.05
CA VAL A 132 22.24 4.83 -4.32
C VAL A 132 22.11 6.34 -4.09
N SER A 133 21.32 6.77 -3.11
CA SER A 133 21.15 8.19 -2.79
C SER A 133 22.44 8.84 -2.30
N ARG A 134 23.29 8.07 -1.61
CA ARG A 134 24.60 8.55 -1.20
C ARG A 134 25.57 8.68 -2.39
N GLN A 135 25.55 7.72 -3.31
CA GLN A 135 26.41 7.74 -4.51
C GLN A 135 25.98 8.84 -5.49
N ARG A 136 24.69 9.00 -5.73
CA ARG A 136 24.12 9.96 -6.68
C ARG A 136 23.82 11.33 -6.05
N ASN A 137 24.14 11.52 -4.78
CA ASN A 137 23.95 12.75 -4.03
C ASN A 137 22.50 13.31 -4.04
N TYR A 138 21.50 12.42 -3.99
CA TYR A 138 20.11 12.84 -3.89
C TYR A 138 19.85 13.54 -2.54
N LYS A 139 19.31 14.76 -2.60
CA LYS A 139 19.01 15.56 -1.42
C LYS A 139 17.66 15.13 -0.82
N GLY A 140 17.47 15.37 0.46
CA GLY A 140 16.15 15.34 1.09
C GLY A 140 15.49 16.70 1.02
N ASP A 141 14.24 16.79 1.43
CA ASP A 141 13.49 18.07 1.47
C ASP A 141 14.07 19.06 2.51
N GLY A 142 14.99 18.59 3.36
CA GLY A 142 15.79 19.43 4.28
C GLY A 142 15.02 19.99 5.47
N GLU A 143 13.71 20.04 5.42
CA GLU A 143 12.87 20.55 6.49
C GLU A 143 12.38 19.44 7.41
N LEU A 144 12.61 19.60 8.70
CA LEU A 144 12.00 18.71 9.70
C LEU A 144 10.53 19.13 9.88
N PRO A 145 9.59 18.19 9.73
CA PRO A 145 8.18 18.51 9.90
C PRO A 145 7.89 18.95 11.33
N SER A 146 6.97 19.90 11.46
CA SER A 146 6.49 20.35 12.77
C SER A 146 5.75 19.19 13.47
N THR A 147 5.86 19.11 14.79
CA THR A 147 5.13 18.12 15.62
C THR A 147 3.62 18.20 15.36
N ARG A 148 3.10 19.38 15.10
CA ARG A 148 1.69 19.60 14.74
C ARG A 148 1.34 18.98 13.40
N ASP A 149 2.21 19.10 12.40
CA ASP A 149 1.98 18.53 11.06
C ASP A 149 2.05 17.01 11.08
N ILE A 150 2.98 16.45 11.86
CA ILE A 150 3.06 14.99 12.08
C ILE A 150 1.75 14.49 12.70
N LEU A 151 1.25 15.15 13.74
CA LEU A 151 0.02 14.73 14.43
C LEU A 151 -1.19 14.79 13.49
N ILE A 152 -1.35 15.90 12.75
CA ILE A 152 -2.48 16.07 11.81
C ILE A 152 -2.43 15.03 10.70
N THR A 153 -1.25 14.77 10.13
CA THR A 153 -1.11 13.82 9.02
C THR A 153 -1.29 12.38 9.49
N THR A 154 -0.77 12.06 10.69
CA THR A 154 -0.99 10.74 11.31
C THR A 154 -2.47 10.51 11.56
N TRP A 155 -3.20 11.50 12.10
CA TRP A 155 -4.63 11.39 12.32
C TRP A 155 -5.40 11.17 11.02
N LYS A 156 -5.01 11.86 9.95
CA LYS A 156 -5.62 11.67 8.61
C LYS A 156 -5.28 10.32 7.99
N ALA A 157 -4.09 9.79 8.23
CA ALA A 157 -3.67 8.49 7.70
C ALA A 157 -4.20 7.30 8.52
N LEU A 158 -4.58 7.55 9.79
CA LEU A 158 -5.00 6.51 10.73
C LEU A 158 -6.09 5.58 10.18
N PRO A 159 -7.18 6.06 9.54
CA PRO A 159 -8.19 5.17 8.98
C PRO A 159 -7.63 4.22 7.91
N ALA A 160 -6.70 4.68 7.08
CA ALA A 160 -6.08 3.83 6.07
C ALA A 160 -5.19 2.74 6.69
N ILE A 161 -4.39 3.13 7.69
CA ILE A 161 -3.45 2.24 8.39
C ILE A 161 -4.21 1.22 9.26
N LEU A 162 -5.37 1.59 9.78
CA LEU A 162 -6.18 0.69 10.60
C LEU A 162 -6.80 -0.46 9.81
N LEU A 163 -7.02 -0.33 8.50
CA LEU A 163 -7.67 -1.38 7.71
C LEU A 163 -6.92 -2.73 7.80
N PRO A 164 -5.61 -2.82 7.50
CA PRO A 164 -4.87 -4.07 7.68
C PRO A 164 -4.91 -4.59 9.13
N VAL A 165 -4.86 -3.68 10.10
CA VAL A 165 -4.89 -4.04 11.52
C VAL A 165 -6.23 -4.66 11.91
N VAL A 166 -7.35 -4.09 11.44
CA VAL A 166 -8.70 -4.62 11.68
C VAL A 166 -8.87 -5.99 11.03
N ILE A 167 -8.42 -6.15 9.79
CA ILE A 167 -8.50 -7.42 9.05
C ILE A 167 -7.70 -8.50 9.79
N LEU A 168 -6.40 -8.26 10.00
CA LEU A 168 -5.51 -9.25 10.61
C LEU A 168 -5.85 -9.52 12.06
N GLY A 169 -6.15 -8.47 12.82
CA GLY A 169 -6.54 -8.56 14.22
C GLY A 169 -7.83 -9.34 14.41
N GLY A 170 -8.84 -9.06 13.60
CA GLY A 170 -10.13 -9.73 13.68
C GLY A 170 -10.07 -11.20 13.25
N MET A 171 -9.30 -11.52 12.20
CA MET A 171 -9.06 -12.91 11.78
C MET A 171 -8.28 -13.69 12.87
N ARG A 172 -7.27 -13.07 13.46
CA ARG A 172 -6.47 -13.71 14.52
C ARG A 172 -7.26 -13.89 15.81
N ALA A 173 -8.16 -12.96 16.12
CA ALA A 173 -9.07 -13.09 17.27
C ALA A 173 -10.21 -14.10 17.02
N GLY A 174 -10.32 -14.65 15.80
CA GLY A 174 -11.39 -15.57 15.42
C GLY A 174 -12.76 -14.90 15.23
N TRP A 175 -12.80 -13.58 15.09
CA TRP A 175 -14.05 -12.84 14.89
C TRP A 175 -14.61 -13.00 13.48
N PHE A 176 -13.74 -13.19 12.49
CA PHE A 176 -14.13 -13.42 11.10
C PHE A 176 -13.24 -14.44 10.39
N THR A 177 -13.85 -15.16 9.48
CA THR A 177 -13.17 -15.93 8.45
C THR A 177 -12.53 -14.98 7.42
N PRO A 178 -11.61 -15.44 6.56
CA PRO A 178 -11.03 -14.62 5.49
C PRO A 178 -12.07 -14.01 4.55
N THR A 179 -13.15 -14.75 4.28
CA THR A 179 -14.25 -14.27 3.43
C THR A 179 -15.01 -13.13 4.11
N GLU A 180 -15.38 -13.29 5.38
CA GLU A 180 -16.04 -12.24 6.16
C GLU A 180 -15.15 -11.02 6.34
N ALA A 181 -13.85 -11.22 6.57
CA ALA A 181 -12.86 -10.14 6.63
C ALA A 181 -12.83 -9.31 5.33
N SER A 182 -13.02 -9.96 4.17
CA SER A 182 -13.10 -9.25 2.89
C SER A 182 -14.35 -8.37 2.76
N VAL A 183 -15.49 -8.83 3.30
CA VAL A 183 -16.73 -8.03 3.35
C VAL A 183 -16.55 -6.83 4.28
N VAL A 184 -15.96 -7.04 5.47
CA VAL A 184 -15.63 -5.97 6.42
C VAL A 184 -14.70 -4.95 5.75
N ALA A 185 -13.70 -5.41 5.00
CA ALA A 185 -12.77 -4.53 4.27
C ALA A 185 -13.49 -3.66 3.23
N VAL A 186 -14.43 -4.23 2.46
CA VAL A 186 -15.23 -3.48 1.48
C VAL A 186 -16.09 -2.43 2.17
N PHE A 187 -16.79 -2.81 3.22
CA PHE A 187 -17.62 -1.88 3.99
C PHE A 187 -16.78 -0.75 4.61
N TYR A 188 -15.66 -1.10 5.20
CA TYR A 188 -14.71 -0.13 5.76
C TYR A 188 -14.19 0.84 4.69
N ALA A 189 -13.81 0.31 3.52
CA ALA A 189 -13.33 1.11 2.39
C ALA A 189 -14.40 2.08 1.87
N LEU A 190 -15.66 1.63 1.78
CA LEU A 190 -16.80 2.49 1.41
C LEU A 190 -17.00 3.62 2.41
N VAL A 191 -17.00 3.31 3.71
CA VAL A 191 -17.18 4.30 4.78
C VAL A 191 -16.03 5.31 4.77
N CYS A 192 -14.78 4.83 4.71
CA CYS A 192 -13.62 5.70 4.65
C CYS A 192 -13.60 6.55 3.39
N GLY A 193 -13.81 5.97 2.21
CA GLY A 193 -13.81 6.68 0.94
C GLY A 193 -14.90 7.73 0.84
N LYS A 194 -16.08 7.47 1.41
CA LYS A 194 -17.22 8.39 1.32
C LYS A 194 -17.22 9.46 2.40
N PHE A 195 -17.02 9.07 3.66
CA PHE A 195 -17.24 9.96 4.80
C PHE A 195 -15.94 10.58 5.33
N VAL A 196 -14.85 9.82 5.35
CA VAL A 196 -13.56 10.28 5.90
C VAL A 196 -12.77 11.05 4.84
N TYR A 197 -12.49 10.42 3.72
CA TYR A 197 -11.67 11.02 2.65
C TYR A 197 -12.49 11.80 1.63
N ARG A 198 -13.80 11.55 1.54
CA ARG A 198 -14.74 12.21 0.61
C ARG A 198 -14.31 12.13 -0.86
N THR A 199 -13.61 11.07 -1.22
CA THR A 199 -13.09 10.84 -2.58
C THR A 199 -13.99 9.98 -3.42
N LEU A 200 -14.83 9.18 -2.78
CA LEU A 200 -15.73 8.26 -3.45
C LEU A 200 -16.99 9.00 -3.90
N ALA A 201 -17.07 9.25 -5.20
CA ALA A 201 -18.30 9.72 -5.85
C ALA A 201 -19.18 8.51 -6.21
N TRP A 202 -20.50 8.62 -6.00
CA TRP A 202 -21.43 7.53 -6.31
C TRP A 202 -21.43 7.14 -7.79
N ASN A 203 -21.20 8.09 -8.68
CA ASN A 203 -21.09 7.86 -10.12
C ASN A 203 -19.82 7.11 -10.54
N ALA A 204 -18.81 7.02 -9.68
CA ALA A 204 -17.60 6.25 -9.94
C ALA A 204 -17.73 4.75 -9.53
N LEU A 205 -18.77 4.40 -8.75
CA LEU A 205 -18.96 3.02 -8.30
C LEU A 205 -19.11 1.99 -9.43
N PRO A 206 -19.88 2.25 -10.51
CA PRO A 206 -19.96 1.29 -11.61
C PRO A 206 -18.61 0.98 -12.24
N ASP A 207 -17.76 2.00 -12.43
CA ASP A 207 -16.42 1.83 -13.01
C ASP A 207 -15.47 1.06 -12.05
N ILE A 208 -15.59 1.32 -10.76
CA ILE A 208 -14.82 0.61 -9.73
C ILE A 208 -15.24 -0.87 -9.70
N LEU A 209 -16.53 -1.15 -9.75
CA LEU A 209 -17.07 -2.51 -9.78
C LEU A 209 -16.63 -3.25 -11.05
N ALA A 210 -16.71 -2.58 -12.22
CA ALA A 210 -16.28 -3.17 -13.49
C ALA A 210 -14.78 -3.50 -13.48
N ARG A 211 -13.92 -2.60 -13.00
CA ARG A 211 -12.48 -2.86 -12.87
C ARG A 211 -12.19 -3.98 -11.89
N SER A 212 -12.86 -3.99 -10.75
CA SER A 212 -12.71 -5.03 -9.75
C SER A 212 -13.14 -6.40 -10.28
N ALA A 213 -14.22 -6.46 -11.06
CA ALA A 213 -14.68 -7.68 -11.71
C ALA A 213 -13.68 -8.18 -12.77
N LEU A 214 -13.14 -7.27 -13.60
CA LEU A 214 -12.13 -7.61 -14.61
C LEU A 214 -10.83 -8.15 -13.96
N LEU A 215 -10.36 -7.49 -12.91
CA LEU A 215 -9.19 -7.95 -12.17
C LEU A 215 -9.43 -9.32 -11.53
N SER A 216 -10.60 -9.51 -10.92
CA SER A 216 -10.98 -10.81 -10.32
C SER A 216 -11.06 -11.90 -11.37
N ALA A 217 -11.66 -11.63 -12.53
CA ALA A 217 -11.74 -12.58 -13.64
C ALA A 217 -10.34 -12.94 -14.18
N SER A 218 -9.46 -11.94 -14.34
CA SER A 218 -8.09 -12.17 -14.80
C SER A 218 -7.29 -13.06 -13.85
N VAL A 219 -7.50 -12.91 -12.55
CA VAL A 219 -6.85 -13.73 -11.52
C VAL A 219 -7.38 -15.14 -11.47
N LEU A 220 -8.68 -15.35 -11.76
CA LEU A 220 -9.32 -16.68 -11.73
C LEU A 220 -9.09 -17.50 -13.01
N ILE A 221 -8.64 -16.88 -14.11
CA ILE A 221 -8.32 -17.57 -15.36
C ILE A 221 -6.92 -18.22 -15.33
N ILE A 222 -6.05 -17.75 -14.45
CA ILE A 222 -4.69 -18.30 -14.25
C ILE A 222 -4.74 -19.51 -13.34
#